data_f3cf2a5c7e04f019659b011903ab9049
#
_entry.id   f3cf2a5c7e04f019659b011903ab9049
#
_cell.length_a   1.000
_cell.length_b   1.000
_cell.length_c   1.000
_cell.angle_alpha   90.00
_cell.angle_beta   90.00
_cell.angle_gamma   90.00
#
_symmetry.space_group_name_H-M   'P 1'
#
loop_
_entity.id
_entity.type
_entity.pdbx_description
1 polymer ?
#
loop_
_entity_poly.entity_id
_entity_poly.type
_entity_poly.pdbx_seq_one_letter_code
_entity_poly.pdbx_strand_id
1 'polypeptide(L)'
;MLAELLTLLPALLLAGAIAGLMAGLLGVGGGIVMVPVLFETFVILGVPDASAILIATGTSLSVIVPTAIASTRSHADRGNVDWVVFKRWAPPMVFAVTFGAVVAPYLADGPLLMLFGGFAVLAALNHLLRRDAAPLRDELPSVAAQWLIAMIIGVVCVLLGIGAGTLGVAVMSACSVAMHRAVGTAAALGLMIAIPGALVGLFHATPAGATPYTAGHVSLPGFLCMAPLAVLCAPLGVRVGARLSEKLLQQVFAGFLLVVGLRMLSRAF
;
A
#
# COMPACT_ATOMS: atom_id res chain seq x y z
N MET A 1 22.30 15.08 9.11
CA MET A 1 21.80 14.04 8.19
C MET A 1 22.08 12.61 8.67
N LEU A 2 23.33 12.14 8.87
CA LEU A 2 23.58 10.77 9.38
C LEU A 2 23.03 10.59 10.80
N ALA A 3 23.23 11.56 11.68
CA ALA A 3 22.68 11.57 13.04
C ALA A 3 21.15 11.58 13.03
N GLU A 4 20.53 12.37 12.18
CA GLU A 4 19.07 12.42 12.02
C GLU A 4 18.51 11.10 11.47
N LEU A 5 19.19 10.49 10.48
CA LEU A 5 18.82 9.18 10.00
C LEU A 5 18.90 8.11 11.10
N LEU A 6 19.93 8.17 11.95
CA LEU A 6 20.07 7.28 13.10
C LEU A 6 18.97 7.49 14.16
N THR A 7 18.51 8.73 14.37
CA THR A 7 17.39 9.00 15.28
C THR A 7 16.05 8.50 14.74
N LEU A 8 15.87 8.49 13.41
CA LEU A 8 14.66 8.01 12.75
C LEU A 8 14.67 6.49 12.47
N LEU A 9 15.83 5.85 12.58
CA LEU A 9 15.99 4.42 12.33
C LEU A 9 15.01 3.54 13.14
N PRO A 10 14.80 3.74 14.46
CA PRO A 10 13.84 2.95 15.22
C PRO A 10 12.41 3.09 14.69
N ALA A 11 12.02 4.29 14.26
CA ALA A 11 10.68 4.53 13.69
C ALA A 11 10.50 3.82 12.34
N LEU A 12 11.52 3.85 11.48
CA LEU A 12 11.51 3.15 10.19
C LEU A 12 11.47 1.63 10.37
N LEU A 13 12.25 1.08 11.30
CA LEU A 13 12.25 -0.34 11.62
C LEU A 13 10.88 -0.79 12.16
N LEU A 14 10.32 -0.02 13.11
CA LEU A 14 9.01 -0.30 13.69
C LEU A 14 7.90 -0.20 12.62
N ALA A 15 7.95 0.83 11.78
CA ALA A 15 7.00 0.98 10.68
C ALA A 15 7.09 -0.19 9.68
N GLY A 16 8.30 -0.65 9.36
CA GLY A 16 8.52 -1.85 8.54
C GLY A 16 7.88 -3.10 9.17
N ALA A 17 8.08 -3.33 10.46
CA ALA A 17 7.50 -4.45 11.18
C ALA A 17 5.96 -4.40 11.19
N ILE A 18 5.38 -3.25 11.54
CA ILE A 18 3.92 -3.03 11.55
C ILE A 18 3.37 -3.20 10.13
N ALA A 19 4.00 -2.60 9.14
CA ALA A 19 3.57 -2.70 7.75
C ALA A 19 3.60 -4.14 7.24
N GLY A 20 4.62 -4.92 7.60
CA GLY A 20 4.69 -6.34 7.28
C GLY A 20 3.56 -7.15 7.93
N LEU A 21 3.31 -6.95 9.23
CA LEU A 21 2.18 -7.57 9.93
C LEU A 21 0.86 -7.23 9.23
N MET A 22 0.63 -5.96 8.91
CA MET A 22 -0.59 -5.50 8.22
C MET A 22 -0.70 -6.06 6.81
N ALA A 23 0.42 -6.18 6.09
CA ALA A 23 0.46 -6.82 4.77
C ALA A 23 -0.01 -8.27 4.82
N GLY A 24 0.41 -9.02 5.84
CA GLY A 24 -0.01 -10.40 6.03
C GLY A 24 -1.45 -10.53 6.52
N LEU A 25 -1.87 -9.67 7.46
CA LEU A 25 -3.21 -9.69 8.07
C LEU A 25 -4.32 -9.31 7.09
N LEU A 26 -4.11 -8.23 6.35
CA LEU A 26 -5.14 -7.57 5.54
C LEU A 26 -4.88 -7.68 4.02
N GLY A 27 -3.76 -8.25 3.60
CA GLY A 27 -3.36 -8.27 2.19
C GLY A 27 -3.06 -6.90 1.59
N VAL A 28 -2.93 -5.86 2.44
CA VAL A 28 -2.80 -4.44 2.01
C VAL A 28 -1.41 -4.11 1.47
N GLY A 29 -0.43 -5.03 1.60
CA GLY A 29 0.96 -4.77 1.21
C GLY A 29 1.72 -3.83 2.15
N GLY A 30 1.08 -3.31 3.21
CA GLY A 30 1.72 -2.45 4.22
C GLY A 30 1.97 -1.00 3.81
N GLY A 31 1.79 -0.64 2.54
CA GLY A 31 2.12 0.70 2.01
C GLY A 31 1.38 1.84 2.70
N ILE A 32 0.16 1.59 3.13
CA ILE A 32 -0.66 2.58 3.84
C ILE A 32 -0.06 3.03 5.19
N VAL A 33 0.83 2.23 5.78
CA VAL A 33 1.63 2.58 6.96
C VAL A 33 2.98 3.15 6.54
N MET A 34 3.62 2.56 5.52
CA MET A 34 4.96 2.93 5.08
C MET A 34 5.01 4.33 4.49
N VAL A 35 4.06 4.69 3.61
CA VAL A 35 4.08 5.98 2.90
C VAL A 35 4.07 7.16 3.86
N PRO A 36 3.17 7.25 4.85
CA PRO A 36 3.17 8.37 5.78
C PRO A 36 4.44 8.47 6.62
N VAL A 37 4.95 7.33 7.10
CA VAL A 37 6.17 7.33 7.92
C VAL A 37 7.38 7.75 7.09
N LEU A 38 7.50 7.25 5.85
CA LEU A 38 8.56 7.68 4.93
C LEU A 38 8.42 9.15 4.58
N PHE A 39 7.21 9.62 4.27
CA PHE A 39 6.93 11.01 3.94
C PHE A 39 7.38 11.94 5.06
N GLU A 40 6.91 11.72 6.29
CA GLU A 40 7.31 12.53 7.45
C GLU A 40 8.83 12.44 7.71
N THR A 41 9.43 11.27 7.53
CA THR A 41 10.88 11.09 7.65
C THR A 41 11.61 11.99 6.65
N PHE A 42 11.22 12.00 5.39
CA PHE A 42 11.86 12.82 4.36
C PHE A 42 11.64 14.31 4.59
N VAL A 43 10.46 14.72 5.06
CA VAL A 43 10.18 16.12 5.40
C VAL A 43 11.04 16.58 6.58
N ILE A 44 11.20 15.76 7.63
CA ILE A 44 12.11 16.05 8.76
C ILE A 44 13.56 16.18 8.29
N LEU A 45 13.96 15.41 7.28
CA LEU A 45 15.30 15.50 6.66
C LEU A 45 15.44 16.69 5.70
N GLY A 46 14.43 17.55 5.57
CA GLY A 46 14.46 18.78 4.76
C GLY A 46 14.14 18.57 3.27
N VAL A 47 13.58 17.42 2.89
CA VAL A 47 13.11 17.17 1.53
C VAL A 47 11.80 17.93 1.29
N PRO A 48 11.65 18.69 0.19
CA PRO A 48 10.38 19.35 -0.15
C PRO A 48 9.22 18.37 -0.24
N ASP A 49 8.03 18.78 0.20
CA ASP A 49 6.83 17.93 0.31
C ASP A 49 6.50 17.21 -1.01
N ALA A 50 6.58 17.91 -2.15
CA ALA A 50 6.36 17.33 -3.48
C ALA A 50 7.35 16.20 -3.81
N SER A 51 8.61 16.36 -3.45
CA SER A 51 9.65 15.33 -3.63
C SER A 51 9.49 14.21 -2.61
N ALA A 52 9.18 14.55 -1.36
CA ALA A 52 9.02 13.62 -0.26
C ALA A 52 7.90 12.60 -0.53
N ILE A 53 6.74 13.04 -1.05
CA ILE A 53 5.63 12.13 -1.35
C ILE A 53 5.98 11.16 -2.50
N LEU A 54 6.68 11.60 -3.54
CA LEU A 54 7.15 10.74 -4.63
C LEU A 54 8.15 9.69 -4.14
N ILE A 55 9.13 10.11 -3.33
CA ILE A 55 10.14 9.20 -2.78
C ILE A 55 9.50 8.23 -1.79
N ALA A 56 8.55 8.68 -0.98
CA ALA A 56 7.83 7.83 -0.05
C ALA A 56 6.99 6.76 -0.77
N THR A 57 6.24 7.14 -1.81
CA THR A 57 5.42 6.20 -2.59
C THR A 57 6.28 5.20 -3.36
N GLY A 58 7.33 5.65 -4.05
CA GLY A 58 8.24 4.78 -4.79
C GLY A 58 9.01 3.81 -3.88
N THR A 59 9.51 4.30 -2.72
CA THR A 59 10.17 3.46 -1.72
C THR A 59 9.20 2.42 -1.13
N SER A 60 7.98 2.84 -0.80
CA SER A 60 6.93 1.94 -0.30
C SER A 60 6.62 0.83 -1.31
N LEU A 61 6.41 1.15 -2.59
CA LEU A 61 6.18 0.15 -3.63
C LEU A 61 7.35 -0.83 -3.73
N SER A 62 8.59 -0.34 -3.62
CA SER A 62 9.78 -1.20 -3.62
C SER A 62 9.80 -2.16 -2.43
N VAL A 63 9.42 -1.72 -1.22
CA VAL A 63 9.30 -2.57 -0.02
C VAL A 63 8.14 -3.57 -0.15
N ILE A 64 7.04 -3.18 -0.81
CA ILE A 64 5.90 -4.06 -1.04
C ILE A 64 6.30 -5.26 -1.91
N VAL A 65 7.23 -5.13 -2.87
CA VAL A 65 7.63 -6.25 -3.74
C VAL A 65 8.04 -7.50 -2.91
N PRO A 66 9.11 -7.47 -2.12
CA PRO A 66 9.50 -8.65 -1.34
C PRO A 66 8.46 -9.02 -0.25
N THR A 67 7.78 -8.04 0.33
CA THR A 67 6.76 -8.27 1.37
C THR A 67 5.54 -8.99 0.79
N ALA A 68 5.07 -8.57 -0.39
CA ALA A 68 3.95 -9.21 -1.07
C ALA A 68 4.30 -10.61 -1.58
N ILE A 69 5.55 -10.87 -1.98
CA ILE A 69 6.02 -12.22 -2.29
C ILE A 69 5.88 -13.13 -1.06
N ALA A 70 6.36 -12.69 0.09
CA ALA A 70 6.28 -13.45 1.34
C ALA A 70 4.82 -13.68 1.78
N SER A 71 3.98 -12.64 1.72
CA SER A 71 2.55 -12.70 2.05
C SER A 71 1.79 -13.62 1.08
N THR A 72 1.98 -13.46 -0.22
CA THR A 72 1.31 -14.28 -1.26
C THR A 72 1.66 -15.75 -1.10
N ARG A 73 2.93 -16.09 -0.88
CA ARG A 73 3.35 -17.48 -0.63
C ARG A 73 2.62 -18.04 0.59
N SER A 74 2.61 -17.30 1.70
CA SER A 74 1.95 -17.74 2.94
C SER A 74 0.44 -17.91 2.79
N HIS A 75 -0.23 -17.12 1.95
CA HIS A 75 -1.65 -17.27 1.62
C HIS A 75 -1.89 -18.41 0.62
N ALA A 76 -1.04 -18.56 -0.39
CA ALA A 76 -1.14 -19.63 -1.39
C ALA A 76 -0.98 -21.01 -0.76
N ASP A 77 -0.04 -21.19 0.19
CA ASP A 77 0.16 -22.43 0.94
C ASP A 77 -1.10 -22.84 1.74
N ARG A 78 -2.00 -21.90 2.01
CA ARG A 78 -3.28 -22.12 2.71
C ARG A 78 -4.49 -22.21 1.76
N GLY A 79 -4.27 -22.16 0.44
CA GLY A 79 -5.34 -22.17 -0.55
C GLY A 79 -6.19 -20.89 -0.58
N ASN A 80 -5.69 -19.79 -0.01
CA ASN A 80 -6.42 -18.53 0.11
C ASN A 80 -6.31 -17.62 -1.12
N VAL A 81 -5.65 -18.05 -2.21
CA VAL A 81 -5.51 -17.24 -3.42
C VAL A 81 -6.48 -17.72 -4.49
N ASP A 82 -7.33 -16.83 -4.98
CA ASP A 82 -8.17 -17.08 -6.15
C ASP A 82 -7.40 -16.75 -7.43
N TRP A 83 -6.79 -17.78 -8.01
CA TRP A 83 -5.98 -17.62 -9.22
C TRP A 83 -6.81 -17.24 -10.46
N VAL A 84 -8.13 -17.49 -10.45
CA VAL A 84 -9.02 -17.10 -11.57
C VAL A 84 -9.20 -15.58 -11.53
N VAL A 85 -9.54 -15.02 -10.39
CA VAL A 85 -9.64 -13.57 -10.20
C VAL A 85 -8.30 -12.91 -10.46
N PHE A 86 -7.20 -13.45 -9.89
CA PHE A 86 -5.86 -12.94 -10.12
C PHE A 86 -5.53 -12.82 -11.62
N LYS A 87 -5.69 -13.89 -12.39
CA LYS A 87 -5.39 -13.90 -13.83
C LYS A 87 -6.24 -12.93 -14.64
N ARG A 88 -7.47 -12.65 -14.19
CA ARG A 88 -8.36 -11.68 -14.85
C ARG A 88 -7.99 -10.25 -14.56
N TRP A 89 -7.59 -9.94 -13.31
CA TRP A 89 -7.32 -8.58 -12.87
C TRP A 89 -5.87 -8.14 -13.14
N ALA A 90 -4.91 -9.07 -13.18
CA ALA A 90 -3.50 -8.75 -13.32
C ALA A 90 -3.15 -7.98 -14.62
N PRO A 91 -3.59 -8.39 -15.84
CA PRO A 91 -3.21 -7.67 -17.05
C PRO A 91 -3.69 -6.22 -17.11
N PRO A 92 -5.00 -5.91 -16.90
CA PRO A 92 -5.47 -4.53 -16.92
C PRO A 92 -4.89 -3.72 -15.76
N MET A 93 -4.61 -4.33 -14.62
CA MET A 93 -3.99 -3.67 -13.47
C MET A 93 -2.55 -3.26 -13.78
N VAL A 94 -1.72 -4.13 -14.34
CA VAL A 94 -0.33 -3.82 -14.72
C VAL A 94 -0.28 -2.66 -15.71
N PHE A 95 -1.16 -2.67 -16.73
CA PHE A 95 -1.26 -1.58 -17.69
C PHE A 95 -1.58 -0.24 -16.99
N ALA A 96 -2.62 -0.24 -16.15
CA ALA A 96 -3.07 0.95 -15.45
C ALA A 96 -2.04 1.47 -14.43
N VAL A 97 -1.36 0.57 -13.73
CA VAL A 97 -0.27 0.90 -12.79
C VAL A 97 0.90 1.55 -13.51
N THR A 98 1.33 0.99 -14.63
CA THR A 98 2.43 1.57 -15.43
C THR A 98 2.08 2.99 -15.88
N PHE A 99 0.87 3.18 -16.39
CA PHE A 99 0.36 4.51 -16.76
C PHE A 99 0.33 5.47 -15.56
N GLY A 100 -0.28 5.05 -14.43
CA GLY A 100 -0.36 5.86 -13.21
C GLY A 100 1.01 6.24 -12.64
N ALA A 101 1.97 5.31 -12.66
CA ALA A 101 3.32 5.57 -12.19
C ALA A 101 4.07 6.60 -13.06
N VAL A 102 3.85 6.56 -14.39
CA VAL A 102 4.41 7.57 -15.31
C VAL A 102 3.80 8.95 -15.08
N VAL A 103 2.52 9.02 -14.72
CA VAL A 103 1.80 10.28 -14.49
C VAL A 103 2.05 10.86 -13.09
N ALA A 104 2.42 10.03 -12.10
CA ALA A 104 2.59 10.44 -10.70
C ALA A 104 3.44 11.72 -10.50
N PRO A 105 4.60 11.93 -11.16
CA PRO A 105 5.41 13.13 -10.97
C PRO A 105 4.70 14.43 -11.37
N TYR A 106 3.77 14.36 -12.31
CA TYR A 106 2.99 15.53 -12.77
C TYR A 106 1.88 15.92 -11.77
N LEU A 107 1.62 15.08 -10.78
CA LEU A 107 0.64 15.27 -9.70
C LEU A 107 1.32 15.48 -8.33
N ALA A 108 2.65 15.67 -8.30
CA ALA A 108 3.42 15.62 -7.07
C ALA A 108 3.14 16.75 -6.07
N ASP A 109 2.75 17.93 -6.54
CA ASP A 109 2.31 19.01 -5.67
C ASP A 109 0.95 18.67 -5.04
N GLY A 110 0.38 19.46 -4.21
CA GLY A 110 -0.87 19.25 -3.47
C GLY A 110 -1.81 18.09 -3.86
N PRO A 111 -2.11 17.84 -5.16
CA PRO A 111 -3.02 16.75 -5.56
C PRO A 111 -2.70 15.37 -5.05
N LEU A 112 -1.42 14.99 -4.97
CA LEU A 112 -1.03 13.66 -4.50
C LEU A 112 -1.22 13.52 -2.98
N LEU A 113 -0.91 14.58 -2.23
CA LEU A 113 -1.15 14.65 -0.78
C LEU A 113 -2.65 14.63 -0.47
N MET A 114 -3.46 15.38 -1.24
CA MET A 114 -4.93 15.38 -1.11
C MET A 114 -5.50 13.99 -1.40
N LEU A 115 -5.02 13.32 -2.46
CA LEU A 115 -5.46 11.99 -2.83
C LEU A 115 -5.15 10.98 -1.72
N PHE A 116 -3.92 11.01 -1.16
CA PHE A 116 -3.54 10.11 -0.08
C PHE A 116 -4.33 10.42 1.19
N GLY A 117 -4.36 11.67 1.63
CA GLY A 117 -5.04 12.07 2.85
C GLY A 117 -6.54 11.82 2.77
N GLY A 118 -7.18 12.19 1.65
CA GLY A 118 -8.60 11.91 1.40
C GLY A 118 -8.90 10.41 1.40
N PHE A 119 -8.08 9.61 0.71
CA PHE A 119 -8.23 8.16 0.72
C PHE A 119 -8.06 7.56 2.12
N ALA A 120 -7.06 8.00 2.90
CA ALA A 120 -6.82 7.50 4.25
C ALA A 120 -8.01 7.83 5.17
N VAL A 121 -8.56 9.04 5.11
CA VAL A 121 -9.76 9.43 5.87
C VAL A 121 -10.97 8.60 5.45
N LEU A 122 -11.23 8.45 4.15
CA LEU A 122 -12.34 7.64 3.67
C LEU A 122 -12.20 6.17 4.07
N ALA A 123 -10.99 5.61 3.99
CA ALA A 123 -10.72 4.25 4.44
C ALA A 123 -10.94 4.10 5.96
N ALA A 124 -10.49 5.07 6.76
CA ALA A 124 -10.74 5.10 8.21
C ALA A 124 -12.23 5.13 8.52
N LEU A 125 -12.98 6.03 7.90
CA LEU A 125 -14.43 6.14 8.07
C LEU A 125 -15.15 4.87 7.65
N ASN A 126 -14.74 4.26 6.53
CA ASN A 126 -15.31 2.99 6.10
C ASN A 126 -15.08 1.87 7.12
N HIS A 127 -13.89 1.78 7.71
CA HIS A 127 -13.60 0.79 8.77
C HIS A 127 -14.35 1.06 10.07
N LEU A 128 -14.62 2.34 10.42
CA LEU A 128 -15.37 2.70 11.62
C LEU A 128 -16.88 2.53 11.47
N LEU A 129 -17.41 2.85 10.28
CA LEU A 129 -18.86 2.90 10.04
C LEU A 129 -19.44 1.57 9.54
N ARG A 130 -18.67 0.80 8.76
CA ARG A 130 -19.11 -0.51 8.27
C ARG A 130 -18.88 -1.60 9.32
N ARG A 131 -19.84 -1.73 10.21
CA ARG A 131 -20.03 -2.93 11.03
C ARG A 131 -20.95 -3.87 10.25
N ASP A 132 -20.46 -5.05 9.87
CA ASP A 132 -21.28 -6.17 9.34
C ASP A 132 -22.12 -5.83 8.09
N ALA A 133 -21.56 -5.10 7.13
CA ALA A 133 -22.27 -4.85 5.88
C ALA A 133 -22.44 -6.15 5.08
N ALA A 134 -23.69 -6.54 4.83
CA ALA A 134 -24.01 -7.62 3.92
C ALA A 134 -23.37 -7.37 2.53
N PRO A 135 -22.96 -8.42 1.82
CA PRO A 135 -22.45 -8.28 0.47
C PRO A 135 -23.47 -7.54 -0.41
N LEU A 136 -22.98 -6.70 -1.30
CA LEU A 136 -23.82 -5.94 -2.23
C LEU A 136 -24.28 -6.78 -3.43
N ARG A 137 -23.53 -7.85 -3.73
CA ARG A 137 -23.78 -8.77 -4.84
C ARG A 137 -23.36 -10.18 -4.46
N ASP A 138 -24.05 -11.17 -4.98
CA ASP A 138 -23.74 -12.59 -4.76
C ASP A 138 -22.56 -13.07 -5.60
N GLU A 139 -22.26 -12.38 -6.71
CA GLU A 139 -21.21 -12.76 -7.65
C GLU A 139 -20.40 -11.54 -8.12
N LEU A 140 -19.20 -11.83 -8.64
CA LEU A 140 -18.38 -10.82 -9.30
C LEU A 140 -19.08 -10.30 -10.56
N PRO A 141 -18.95 -9.00 -10.91
CA PRO A 141 -19.57 -8.43 -12.09
C PRO A 141 -18.98 -9.02 -13.37
N SER A 142 -19.53 -8.58 -14.53
CA SER A 142 -19.04 -9.01 -15.85
C SER A 142 -17.53 -8.80 -16.01
N VAL A 143 -16.87 -9.57 -16.86
CA VAL A 143 -15.41 -9.49 -17.07
C VAL A 143 -14.96 -8.08 -17.44
N ALA A 144 -15.74 -7.37 -18.28
CA ALA A 144 -15.43 -5.99 -18.65
C ALA A 144 -15.47 -5.03 -17.44
N ALA A 145 -16.45 -5.19 -16.55
CA ALA A 145 -16.52 -4.41 -15.32
C ALA A 145 -15.38 -4.76 -14.35
N GLN A 146 -14.99 -6.03 -14.27
CA GLN A 146 -13.82 -6.46 -13.50
C GLN A 146 -12.54 -5.81 -14.01
N TRP A 147 -12.35 -5.70 -15.30
CA TRP A 147 -11.20 -5.03 -15.91
C TRP A 147 -11.16 -3.54 -15.56
N LEU A 148 -12.28 -2.85 -15.68
CA LEU A 148 -12.38 -1.44 -15.31
C LEU A 148 -12.06 -1.22 -13.82
N ILE A 149 -12.61 -2.07 -12.94
CA ILE A 149 -12.33 -2.03 -11.51
C ILE A 149 -10.84 -2.25 -11.25
N ALA A 150 -10.22 -3.25 -11.89
CA ALA A 150 -8.79 -3.53 -11.74
C ALA A 150 -7.91 -2.36 -12.20
N MET A 151 -8.29 -1.69 -13.30
CA MET A 151 -7.59 -0.48 -13.78
C MET A 151 -7.69 0.67 -12.78
N ILE A 152 -8.89 0.95 -12.26
CA ILE A 152 -9.10 2.01 -11.25
C ILE A 152 -8.28 1.71 -10.00
N ILE A 153 -8.35 0.49 -9.48
CA ILE A 153 -7.57 0.06 -8.31
C ILE A 153 -6.08 0.22 -8.60
N GLY A 154 -5.61 -0.20 -9.78
CA GLY A 154 -4.20 -0.09 -10.17
C GLY A 154 -3.68 1.34 -10.15
N VAL A 155 -4.40 2.27 -10.81
CA VAL A 155 -4.02 3.70 -10.83
C VAL A 155 -4.04 4.29 -9.42
N VAL A 156 -5.12 4.11 -8.68
CA VAL A 156 -5.24 4.68 -7.34
C VAL A 156 -4.16 4.14 -6.41
N CYS A 157 -3.95 2.82 -6.41
CA CYS A 157 -2.98 2.20 -5.51
C CYS A 157 -1.52 2.59 -5.84
N VAL A 158 -1.15 2.73 -7.12
CA VAL A 158 0.21 3.15 -7.47
C VAL A 158 0.48 4.61 -7.11
N LEU A 159 -0.50 5.49 -7.32
CA LEU A 159 -0.40 6.90 -6.93
C LEU A 159 -0.27 7.06 -5.41
N LEU A 160 -0.95 6.22 -4.64
CA LEU A 160 -0.89 6.20 -3.19
C LEU A 160 0.32 5.42 -2.65
N GLY A 161 1.07 4.69 -3.47
CA GLY A 161 2.18 3.85 -3.02
C GLY A 161 1.73 2.67 -2.13
N ILE A 162 0.53 2.14 -2.36
CA ILE A 162 -0.07 1.04 -1.58
C ILE A 162 -0.33 -0.20 -2.43
N GLY A 163 -0.53 -1.34 -1.79
CA GLY A 163 -0.93 -2.58 -2.47
C GLY A 163 -2.44 -2.67 -2.71
N ALA A 164 -2.87 -3.73 -3.40
CA ALA A 164 -4.27 -3.96 -3.76
C ALA A 164 -5.20 -4.24 -2.55
N GLY A 165 -4.66 -4.45 -1.36
CA GLY A 165 -5.40 -4.99 -0.22
C GLY A 165 -6.60 -4.16 0.21
N THR A 166 -6.46 -2.83 0.33
CA THR A 166 -7.57 -1.98 0.78
C THR A 166 -8.74 -1.99 -0.18
N LEU A 167 -8.50 -1.67 -1.43
CA LEU A 167 -9.55 -1.56 -2.44
C LEU A 167 -9.96 -2.93 -3.01
N GLY A 168 -8.99 -3.80 -3.29
CA GLY A 168 -9.26 -5.12 -3.86
C GLY A 168 -10.04 -6.02 -2.91
N VAL A 169 -9.67 -6.04 -1.62
CA VAL A 169 -10.42 -6.78 -0.60
C VAL A 169 -11.83 -6.21 -0.47
N ALA A 170 -11.99 -4.89 -0.39
CA ALA A 170 -13.29 -4.25 -0.27
C ALA A 170 -14.22 -4.61 -1.43
N VAL A 171 -13.72 -4.58 -2.67
CA VAL A 171 -14.52 -4.94 -3.85
C VAL A 171 -14.86 -6.43 -3.86
N MET A 172 -13.88 -7.31 -3.62
CA MET A 172 -14.11 -8.76 -3.61
C MET A 172 -15.08 -9.17 -2.50
N SER A 173 -14.94 -8.61 -1.30
CA SER A 173 -15.86 -8.89 -0.19
C SER A 173 -17.27 -8.36 -0.46
N ALA A 174 -17.41 -7.22 -1.12
CA ALA A 174 -18.72 -6.70 -1.56
C ALA A 174 -19.40 -7.59 -2.60
N CYS A 175 -18.66 -8.47 -3.25
CA CYS A 175 -19.14 -9.47 -4.24
C CYS A 175 -19.13 -10.90 -3.66
N SER A 176 -19.37 -11.07 -2.38
CA SER A 176 -19.48 -12.38 -1.71
C SER A 176 -18.24 -13.28 -1.79
N VAL A 177 -17.08 -12.76 -2.16
CA VAL A 177 -15.82 -13.52 -2.06
C VAL A 177 -15.45 -13.65 -0.60
N ALA A 178 -15.21 -14.88 -0.13
CA ALA A 178 -14.83 -15.14 1.26
C ALA A 178 -13.59 -14.32 1.67
N MET A 179 -13.61 -13.70 2.85
CA MET A 179 -12.60 -12.74 3.32
C MET A 179 -11.16 -13.27 3.17
N HIS A 180 -10.90 -14.52 3.57
CA HIS A 180 -9.57 -15.12 3.45
C HIS A 180 -9.10 -15.23 1.99
N ARG A 181 -10.00 -15.53 1.06
CA ARG A 181 -9.70 -15.57 -0.38
C ARG A 181 -9.50 -14.18 -0.96
N ALA A 182 -10.30 -13.21 -0.53
CA ALA A 182 -10.15 -11.81 -0.93
C ALA A 182 -8.78 -11.26 -0.49
N VAL A 183 -8.40 -11.48 0.76
CA VAL A 183 -7.10 -11.05 1.32
C VAL A 183 -5.93 -11.72 0.61
N GLY A 184 -5.97 -13.04 0.43
CA GLY A 184 -4.90 -13.77 -0.25
C GLY A 184 -4.74 -13.36 -1.72
N THR A 185 -5.86 -13.19 -2.43
CA THR A 185 -5.86 -12.73 -3.83
C THR A 185 -5.35 -11.29 -3.94
N ALA A 186 -5.76 -10.42 -3.03
CA ALA A 186 -5.29 -9.04 -2.99
C ALA A 186 -3.79 -8.94 -2.69
N ALA A 187 -3.24 -9.83 -1.84
CA ALA A 187 -1.80 -9.90 -1.61
C ALA A 187 -1.04 -10.24 -2.90
N ALA A 188 -1.55 -11.18 -3.71
CA ALA A 188 -0.98 -11.51 -5.01
C ALA A 188 -1.10 -10.36 -6.02
N LEU A 189 -2.26 -9.69 -6.09
CA LEU A 189 -2.47 -8.51 -6.92
C LEU A 189 -1.57 -7.34 -6.49
N GLY A 190 -1.19 -7.27 -5.22
CA GLY A 190 -0.21 -6.30 -4.71
C GLY A 190 1.13 -6.36 -5.44
N LEU A 191 1.56 -7.54 -5.91
CA LEU A 191 2.77 -7.68 -6.76
C LEU A 191 2.58 -7.03 -8.12
N MET A 192 1.38 -7.11 -8.69
CA MET A 192 1.05 -6.51 -9.99
C MET A 192 1.02 -4.99 -9.93
N ILE A 193 0.88 -4.42 -8.73
CA ILE A 193 1.01 -2.98 -8.48
C ILE A 193 2.46 -2.63 -8.16
N ALA A 194 3.07 -3.36 -7.23
CA ALA A 194 4.35 -3.01 -6.66
C ALA A 194 5.51 -3.13 -7.66
N ILE A 195 5.56 -4.22 -8.46
CA ILE A 195 6.66 -4.44 -9.41
C ILE A 195 6.71 -3.34 -10.47
N PRO A 196 5.66 -3.11 -11.29
CA PRO A 196 5.73 -2.07 -12.32
C PRO A 196 5.84 -0.67 -11.71
N GLY A 197 5.15 -0.39 -10.58
CA GLY A 197 5.24 0.89 -9.90
C GLY A 197 6.65 1.20 -9.37
N ALA A 198 7.31 0.23 -8.73
CA ALA A 198 8.68 0.36 -8.26
C ALA A 198 9.68 0.51 -9.43
N LEU A 199 9.52 -0.28 -10.50
CA LEU A 199 10.38 -0.19 -11.68
C LEU A 199 10.26 1.18 -12.34
N VAL A 200 9.05 1.65 -12.63
CA VAL A 200 8.84 2.97 -13.22
C VAL A 200 9.39 4.05 -12.29
N GLY A 201 9.13 3.98 -10.97
CA GLY A 201 9.67 4.91 -9.99
C GLY A 201 11.20 4.93 -9.97
N LEU A 202 11.87 3.77 -10.10
CA LEU A 202 13.33 3.66 -10.09
C LEU A 202 13.97 4.33 -11.33
N PHE A 203 13.32 4.25 -12.50
CA PHE A 203 13.83 4.81 -13.75
C PHE A 203 13.42 6.27 -14.00
N HIS A 204 12.61 6.88 -13.13
CA HIS A 204 12.34 8.31 -13.20
C HIS A 204 13.53 9.15 -12.77
N ALA A 205 13.50 10.43 -13.15
CA ALA A 205 14.47 11.40 -12.63
C ALA A 205 14.35 11.53 -11.13
N THR A 206 15.46 11.60 -10.41
CA THR A 206 15.45 11.82 -8.97
C THR A 206 14.92 13.22 -8.66
N PRO A 207 13.89 13.36 -7.80
CA PRO A 207 13.29 14.65 -7.50
C PRO A 207 14.29 15.62 -6.84
N ALA A 208 14.05 16.91 -7.02
CA ALA A 208 14.89 17.96 -6.43
C ALA A 208 14.88 17.88 -4.90
N GLY A 209 16.03 18.08 -4.28
CA GLY A 209 16.18 18.03 -2.82
C GLY A 209 16.09 16.62 -2.21
N ALA A 210 16.13 15.56 -3.03
CA ALA A 210 16.14 14.18 -2.55
C ALA A 210 17.33 13.89 -1.61
N THR A 211 17.11 12.98 -0.67
CA THR A 211 18.19 12.50 0.21
C THR A 211 19.25 11.74 -0.58
N PRO A 212 20.53 11.72 -0.12
CA PRO A 212 21.56 10.87 -0.70
C PRO A 212 21.15 9.41 -0.80
N TYR A 213 21.67 8.72 -1.80
CA TYR A 213 21.33 7.32 -2.11
C TYR A 213 19.86 7.11 -2.48
N THR A 214 19.22 8.12 -3.07
CA THR A 214 17.91 8.01 -3.72
C THR A 214 18.13 7.78 -5.22
N ALA A 215 17.54 6.73 -5.76
CA ALA A 215 17.54 6.41 -7.18
C ALA A 215 16.12 6.57 -7.73
N GLY A 216 15.91 7.50 -8.64
CA GLY A 216 14.56 7.88 -9.07
C GLY A 216 13.70 8.28 -7.86
N HIS A 217 12.60 7.60 -7.67
CA HIS A 217 11.69 7.79 -6.52
C HIS A 217 11.94 6.78 -5.39
N VAL A 218 13.07 6.07 -5.37
CA VAL A 218 13.36 5.02 -4.39
C VAL A 218 14.52 5.42 -3.50
N SER A 219 14.27 5.59 -2.22
CA SER A 219 15.31 5.77 -1.20
C SER A 219 15.88 4.43 -0.79
N LEU A 220 17.15 4.18 -1.10
CA LEU A 220 17.83 2.95 -0.70
C LEU A 220 17.91 2.77 0.82
N PRO A 221 18.24 3.82 1.63
CA PRO A 221 18.20 3.71 3.09
C PRO A 221 16.80 3.37 3.61
N GLY A 222 15.75 4.04 3.10
CA GLY A 222 14.36 3.75 3.48
C GLY A 222 13.96 2.30 3.17
N PHE A 223 14.33 1.81 1.99
CA PHE A 223 14.10 0.42 1.59
C PHE A 223 14.82 -0.57 2.52
N LEU A 224 16.13 -0.38 2.76
CA LEU A 224 16.92 -1.29 3.58
C LEU A 224 16.50 -1.32 5.06
N CYS A 225 16.01 -0.20 5.59
CA CYS A 225 15.49 -0.16 6.95
C CYS A 225 14.15 -0.87 7.09
N MET A 226 13.25 -0.74 6.11
CA MET A 226 11.88 -1.26 6.25
C MET A 226 11.70 -2.67 5.70
N ALA A 227 12.31 -3.00 4.56
CA ALA A 227 12.04 -4.25 3.84
C ALA A 227 12.37 -5.53 4.65
N PRO A 228 13.49 -5.65 5.37
CA PRO A 228 13.80 -6.87 6.11
C PRO A 228 12.74 -7.21 7.15
N LEU A 229 12.33 -6.24 7.96
CA LEU A 229 11.32 -6.44 9.00
C LEU A 229 9.92 -6.64 8.40
N ALA A 230 9.60 -5.93 7.33
CA ALA A 230 8.34 -6.12 6.63
C ALA A 230 8.20 -7.53 6.06
N VAL A 231 9.26 -8.07 5.44
CA VAL A 231 9.29 -9.43 4.91
C VAL A 231 9.18 -10.49 6.01
N LEU A 232 9.91 -10.31 7.11
CA LEU A 232 9.88 -11.26 8.23
C LEU A 232 8.53 -11.26 8.97
N CYS A 233 7.90 -10.09 9.09
CA CYS A 233 6.63 -9.94 9.80
C CYS A 233 5.40 -10.31 8.94
N ALA A 234 5.49 -10.30 7.60
CA ALA A 234 4.35 -10.61 6.75
C ALA A 234 3.78 -12.03 6.95
N PRO A 235 4.58 -13.11 6.98
CA PRO A 235 4.07 -14.45 7.29
C PRO A 235 3.51 -14.57 8.71
N LEU A 236 4.05 -13.79 9.66
CA LEU A 236 3.51 -13.73 11.03
C LEU A 236 2.13 -13.10 11.03
N GLY A 237 1.94 -12.02 10.26
CA GLY A 237 0.63 -11.40 10.06
C GLY A 237 -0.42 -12.38 9.55
N VAL A 238 -0.08 -13.20 8.55
CA VAL A 238 -0.97 -14.25 8.02
C VAL A 238 -1.34 -15.29 9.10
N ARG A 239 -0.40 -15.64 9.98
CA ARG A 239 -0.64 -16.60 11.08
C ARG A 239 -1.50 -16.00 12.19
N VAL A 240 -1.24 -14.75 12.55
CA VAL A 240 -1.91 -14.04 13.64
C VAL A 240 -3.33 -13.64 13.23
N GLY A 241 -3.55 -13.30 11.96
CA GLY A 241 -4.88 -12.97 11.42
C GLY A 241 -5.92 -14.07 11.62
N ALA A 242 -5.48 -15.32 11.77
CA ALA A 242 -6.35 -16.45 12.10
C ALA A 242 -6.79 -16.48 13.59
N ARG A 243 -6.20 -15.66 14.47
CA ARG A 243 -6.38 -15.74 15.93
C ARG A 243 -6.86 -14.44 16.60
N LEU A 244 -6.70 -13.28 15.96
CA LEU A 244 -7.09 -11.99 16.53
C LEU A 244 -8.54 -11.64 16.22
N SER A 245 -9.18 -10.90 17.14
CA SER A 245 -10.47 -10.29 16.85
C SER A 245 -10.26 -9.19 15.79
N GLU A 246 -10.82 -9.40 14.62
CA GLU A 246 -10.77 -8.44 13.49
C GLU A 246 -11.15 -7.02 13.91
N LYS A 247 -12.06 -6.90 14.87
CA LYS A 247 -12.63 -5.64 15.34
C LYS A 247 -11.61 -4.71 15.99
N LEU A 248 -10.77 -5.23 16.90
CA LEU A 248 -9.76 -4.41 17.58
C LEU A 248 -8.70 -3.94 16.59
N LEU A 249 -8.26 -4.84 15.70
CA LEU A 249 -7.28 -4.52 14.69
C LEU A 249 -7.78 -3.43 13.72
N GLN A 250 -9.03 -3.57 13.25
CA GLN A 250 -9.67 -2.58 12.39
C GLN A 250 -9.80 -1.21 13.06
N GLN A 251 -10.15 -1.15 14.36
CA GLN A 251 -10.29 0.10 15.09
C GLN A 251 -8.93 0.83 15.26
N VAL A 252 -7.89 0.10 15.66
CA VAL A 252 -6.53 0.68 15.81
C VAL A 252 -6.03 1.18 14.46
N PHE A 253 -6.23 0.40 13.40
CA PHE A 253 -5.84 0.77 12.06
C PHE A 253 -6.61 1.98 11.53
N ALA A 254 -7.93 2.03 11.76
CA ALA A 254 -8.77 3.17 11.39
C ALA A 254 -8.36 4.45 12.13
N GLY A 255 -8.04 4.35 13.42
CA GLY A 255 -7.51 5.49 14.19
C GLY A 255 -6.19 6.02 13.62
N PHE A 256 -5.27 5.12 13.30
CA PHE A 256 -4.00 5.47 12.65
C PHE A 256 -4.25 6.17 11.30
N LEU A 257 -5.10 5.60 10.44
CA LEU A 257 -5.43 6.18 9.13
C LEU A 257 -6.06 7.57 9.24
N LEU A 258 -6.92 7.78 10.24
CA LEU A 258 -7.57 9.08 10.45
C LEU A 258 -6.54 10.14 10.82
N VAL A 259 -5.67 9.85 11.78
CA VAL A 259 -4.60 10.79 12.20
C VAL A 259 -3.67 11.13 11.04
N VAL A 260 -3.21 10.11 10.33
CA VAL A 260 -2.32 10.29 9.18
C VAL A 260 -3.01 11.04 8.04
N GLY A 261 -4.22 10.65 7.70
CA GLY A 261 -4.99 11.28 6.63
C GLY A 261 -5.23 12.77 6.87
N LEU A 262 -5.65 13.13 8.10
CA LEU A 262 -5.83 14.53 8.48
C LEU A 262 -4.51 15.31 8.43
N ARG A 263 -3.40 14.72 8.89
CA ARG A 263 -2.09 15.36 8.84
C ARG A 263 -1.61 15.59 7.40
N MET A 264 -1.80 14.63 6.49
CA MET A 264 -1.43 14.80 5.08
C MET A 264 -2.32 15.84 4.37
N LEU A 265 -3.62 15.89 4.71
CA LEU A 265 -4.51 16.94 4.20
C LEU A 265 -4.09 18.33 4.69
N SER A 266 -3.70 18.48 5.97
CA SER A 266 -3.25 19.77 6.51
C SER A 266 -1.95 20.29 5.88
N ARG A 267 -1.19 19.45 5.17
CA ARG A 267 0.01 19.85 4.43
C ARG A 267 -0.29 20.14 2.95
N ALA A 268 -1.45 19.70 2.47
CA ALA A 268 -1.86 19.93 1.09
C ALA A 268 -2.47 21.33 0.88
N PHE A 269 -2.81 22.01 1.99
CA PHE A 269 -3.34 23.39 2.05
C PHE A 269 -2.38 24.31 2.80
#